data_07111a992faaeec82520f5458e440c21
#
_entry.id   07111a992faaeec82520f5458e440c21
#
_cell.length_a   1.000
_cell.length_b   1.000
_cell.length_c   1.000
_cell.angle_alpha   90.00
_cell.angle_beta   90.00
_cell.angle_gamma   90.00
#
_symmetry.space_group_name_H-M   'P 1'
#
loop_
_entity.id
_entity.type
_entity.pdbx_description
1 polymer ?
#
loop_
_entity_poly.entity_id
_entity_poly.type
_entity_poly.pdbx_seq_one_letter_code
_entity_poly.pdbx_strand_id
1 'polypeptide(L)'
;MTIVSRRQFITGVSAMTASISAFDGPALSATAGNQFDLSKPLEGWDTISGQWTVQSVPGASRNGMALVQRATDNEYNVIVAPGGPYRDVRVSVRFRPISGREDASGGLVFRFSEGRYYLIRANALEDNFRLYYFDRGRRMLSTTSIKPPVLGQWHQLQITAQGDRIQGWLDEQVLIDERDARFASGRIGLWTKADSITAFDELTVVPIDN
;
A
#
# COMPACT_ATOMS: atom_id res chain seq x y z
N MET A 1 72.66 44.89 5.94
CA MET A 1 71.52 44.57 6.82
C MET A 1 70.29 45.12 6.14
N THR A 2 69.69 44.28 5.26
CA THR A 2 68.64 44.70 4.34
C THR A 2 67.36 43.94 4.67
N ILE A 3 66.31 44.66 5.04
CA ILE A 3 65.02 44.14 5.41
C ILE A 3 64.16 44.01 4.15
N VAL A 4 63.76 42.77 3.79
CA VAL A 4 62.88 42.49 2.66
C VAL A 4 61.43 42.41 3.18
N SER A 5 60.60 43.32 2.68
CA SER A 5 59.16 43.39 2.93
C SER A 5 58.42 42.30 2.12
N ARG A 6 57.58 41.46 2.81
CA ARG A 6 56.65 40.53 2.18
C ARG A 6 55.35 41.25 1.84
N ARG A 7 55.05 41.32 0.53
CA ARG A 7 53.72 41.72 0.05
C ARG A 7 52.74 40.49 0.16
N GLN A 8 51.64 40.70 0.89
CA GLN A 8 50.52 39.74 0.89
C GLN A 8 49.64 39.98 -0.34
N PHE A 9 49.43 38.95 -1.13
CA PHE A 9 48.40 38.92 -2.16
C PHE A 9 47.09 38.44 -1.56
N ILE A 10 46.09 39.33 -1.56
CA ILE A 10 44.71 38.99 -1.21
C ILE A 10 44.00 38.55 -2.51
N THR A 11 43.76 37.26 -2.68
CA THR A 11 42.91 36.73 -3.71
C THR A 11 41.47 36.77 -3.27
N GLY A 12 40.68 37.68 -3.85
CA GLY A 12 39.24 37.74 -3.64
C GLY A 12 38.53 36.54 -4.30
N VAL A 13 37.87 35.70 -3.52
CA VAL A 13 36.95 34.68 -4.00
C VAL A 13 35.57 35.30 -4.13
N SER A 14 35.12 35.51 -5.35
CA SER A 14 33.75 35.94 -5.65
C SER A 14 32.83 34.77 -5.51
N ALA A 15 32.00 34.77 -4.47
CA ALA A 15 30.94 33.75 -4.33
C ALA A 15 29.78 34.12 -5.26
N MET A 16 29.61 33.29 -6.31
CA MET A 16 28.43 33.32 -7.17
C MET A 16 27.27 32.62 -6.43
N THR A 17 26.33 33.39 -5.90
CA THR A 17 25.07 32.86 -5.38
C THR A 17 24.15 32.51 -6.55
N ALA A 18 24.02 31.23 -6.82
CA ALA A 18 23.00 30.73 -7.75
C ALA A 18 21.63 30.78 -7.06
N SER A 19 20.76 31.66 -7.52
CA SER A 19 19.35 31.70 -7.11
C SER A 19 18.64 30.51 -7.70
N ILE A 20 18.28 29.54 -6.87
CA ILE A 20 17.38 28.43 -7.25
C ILE A 20 15.98 29.02 -7.25
N SER A 21 15.42 29.26 -8.43
CA SER A 21 14.00 29.57 -8.58
C SER A 21 13.20 28.31 -8.23
N ALA A 22 12.48 28.35 -7.11
CA ALA A 22 11.48 27.33 -6.80
C ALA A 22 10.40 27.38 -7.89
N PHE A 23 10.20 26.28 -8.61
CA PHE A 23 9.04 26.09 -9.46
C PHE A 23 7.83 25.91 -8.56
N ASP A 24 7.05 26.97 -8.33
CA ASP A 24 5.69 26.88 -7.82
C ASP A 24 4.79 26.29 -8.91
N GLY A 25 4.80 24.97 -9.02
CA GLY A 25 3.73 24.26 -9.71
C GLY A 25 2.43 24.40 -8.90
N PRO A 26 1.25 24.40 -9.55
CA PRO A 26 -0.01 24.50 -8.84
C PRO A 26 -0.09 23.35 -7.81
N ALA A 27 -0.25 23.70 -6.52
CA ALA A 27 -0.51 22.74 -5.47
C ALA A 27 -1.79 21.99 -5.83
N LEU A 28 -1.69 20.73 -6.26
CA LEU A 28 -2.82 19.85 -6.42
C LEU A 28 -3.54 19.81 -5.06
N SER A 29 -4.77 20.30 -5.04
CA SER A 29 -5.64 20.23 -3.86
C SER A 29 -5.74 18.76 -3.47
N ALA A 30 -5.03 18.37 -2.41
CA ALA A 30 -5.10 17.00 -1.92
C ALA A 30 -6.50 16.82 -1.32
N THR A 31 -7.36 16.09 -2.03
CA THR A 31 -8.62 15.63 -1.48
C THR A 31 -8.32 14.86 -0.19
N ALA A 32 -8.96 15.26 0.91
CA ALA A 32 -8.72 14.61 2.20
C ALA A 32 -9.02 13.12 2.10
N GLY A 33 -7.99 12.29 2.25
CA GLY A 33 -8.13 10.84 2.21
C GLY A 33 -8.94 10.31 3.39
N ASN A 34 -9.71 9.26 3.18
CA ASN A 34 -10.36 8.51 4.25
C ASN A 34 -9.33 7.60 4.93
N GLN A 35 -9.04 7.85 6.20
CA GLN A 35 -8.23 6.96 7.02
C GLN A 35 -9.16 6.06 7.85
N PHE A 36 -9.06 4.75 7.65
CA PHE A 36 -9.82 3.77 8.40
C PHE A 36 -9.08 3.36 9.68
N ASP A 37 -9.75 3.49 10.81
CA ASP A 37 -9.17 3.12 12.12
C ASP A 37 -9.37 1.62 12.36
N LEU A 38 -8.38 0.81 11.96
CA LEU A 38 -8.40 -0.64 12.13
C LEU A 38 -8.14 -1.12 13.57
N SER A 39 -8.03 -0.18 14.52
CA SER A 39 -7.94 -0.47 15.96
C SER A 39 -9.31 -0.48 16.66
N LYS A 40 -10.39 -0.21 15.94
CA LYS A 40 -11.78 -0.12 16.43
C LYS A 40 -12.69 -1.20 15.86
N PRO A 41 -13.87 -1.43 16.46
CA PRO A 41 -14.89 -2.29 15.86
C PRO A 41 -15.20 -1.92 14.42
N LEU A 42 -15.46 -2.93 13.59
CA LEU A 42 -15.60 -2.82 12.13
C LEU A 42 -17.03 -2.40 11.73
N GLU A 43 -17.50 -1.25 12.22
CA GLU A 43 -18.81 -0.73 11.84
C GLU A 43 -18.88 -0.42 10.35
N GLY A 44 -19.92 -0.92 9.66
CA GLY A 44 -20.13 -0.72 8.22
C GLY A 44 -19.19 -1.51 7.29
N TRP A 45 -18.31 -2.36 7.82
CA TRP A 45 -17.52 -3.28 7.03
C TRP A 45 -18.34 -4.51 6.64
N ASP A 46 -18.15 -5.00 5.40
CA ASP A 46 -18.75 -6.23 4.91
C ASP A 46 -17.74 -7.37 4.96
N THR A 47 -17.90 -8.31 5.87
CA THR A 47 -17.13 -9.55 5.87
C THR A 47 -17.70 -10.49 4.82
N ILE A 48 -16.98 -10.67 3.70
CA ILE A 48 -17.35 -11.60 2.63
C ILE A 48 -16.97 -13.02 3.04
N SER A 49 -15.78 -13.18 3.63
CA SER A 49 -15.25 -14.46 4.13
C SER A 49 -14.13 -14.22 5.14
N GLY A 50 -13.81 -15.24 5.94
CA GLY A 50 -12.76 -15.17 6.96
C GLY A 50 -13.27 -14.79 8.34
N GLN A 51 -12.32 -14.70 9.28
CA GLN A 51 -12.56 -14.29 10.68
C GLN A 51 -11.70 -13.06 10.98
N TRP A 52 -12.35 -11.91 11.04
CA TRP A 52 -11.69 -10.61 11.19
C TRP A 52 -11.95 -10.05 12.59
N THR A 53 -10.89 -9.85 13.36
CA THR A 53 -10.96 -9.37 14.74
C THR A 53 -9.94 -8.29 15.01
N VAL A 54 -10.32 -7.29 15.82
CA VAL A 54 -9.39 -6.29 16.33
C VAL A 54 -8.72 -6.85 17.57
N GLN A 55 -7.38 -6.87 17.60
CA GLN A 55 -6.61 -7.40 18.72
C GLN A 55 -5.27 -6.70 18.89
N SER A 56 -4.61 -6.94 20.03
CA SER A 56 -3.25 -6.43 20.27
C SER A 56 -2.24 -7.11 19.33
N VAL A 57 -1.44 -6.27 18.63
CA VAL A 57 -0.38 -6.71 17.72
C VAL A 57 0.87 -5.85 17.94
N PRO A 58 2.03 -6.45 18.23
CA PRO A 58 3.27 -5.69 18.45
C PRO A 58 3.59 -4.76 17.27
N GLY A 59 3.87 -3.48 17.57
CA GLY A 59 4.21 -2.48 16.57
C GLY A 59 3.05 -1.95 15.72
N ALA A 60 1.79 -2.24 16.10
CA ALA A 60 0.63 -1.57 15.54
C ALA A 60 0.60 -0.10 15.99
N SER A 61 0.19 0.81 15.09
CA SER A 61 0.32 2.26 15.24
C SER A 61 -0.63 2.85 16.28
N ARG A 62 -1.85 2.33 16.41
CA ARG A 62 -2.90 2.86 17.29
C ARG A 62 -3.08 1.99 18.53
N ASN A 63 -2.49 2.43 19.64
CA ASN A 63 -2.60 1.74 20.95
C ASN A 63 -2.19 0.26 20.90
N GLY A 64 -1.33 -0.12 19.95
CA GLY A 64 -0.93 -1.50 19.76
C GLY A 64 -2.03 -2.44 19.23
N MET A 65 -3.15 -1.90 18.71
CA MET A 65 -4.28 -2.65 18.18
C MET A 65 -4.30 -2.62 16.66
N ALA A 66 -4.65 -3.75 16.04
CA ALA A 66 -4.77 -3.91 14.59
C ALA A 66 -5.88 -4.89 14.23
N LEU A 67 -6.36 -4.82 13.00
CA LEU A 67 -7.28 -5.80 12.43
C LEU A 67 -6.52 -7.05 12.02
N VAL A 68 -6.96 -8.22 12.49
CA VAL A 68 -6.31 -9.51 12.20
C VAL A 68 -7.30 -10.46 11.56
N GLN A 69 -6.91 -11.04 10.41
CA GLN A 69 -7.57 -12.21 9.82
C GLN A 69 -7.03 -13.48 10.46
N ARG A 70 -7.93 -14.40 10.89
CA ARG A 70 -7.59 -15.60 11.66
C ARG A 70 -8.14 -16.92 11.12
N ALA A 71 -9.05 -16.90 10.14
CA ALA A 71 -9.54 -18.15 9.53
C ALA A 71 -8.39 -18.88 8.81
N THR A 72 -8.37 -20.19 8.88
CA THR A 72 -7.31 -21.04 8.32
C THR A 72 -7.82 -22.10 7.35
N ASP A 73 -9.13 -22.12 7.08
CA ASP A 73 -9.84 -23.14 6.32
C ASP A 73 -10.52 -22.62 5.04
N ASN A 74 -10.42 -21.32 4.77
CA ASN A 74 -11.01 -20.73 3.57
C ASN A 74 -9.97 -20.63 2.44
N GLU A 75 -10.38 -20.81 1.19
CA GLU A 75 -9.52 -20.54 0.06
C GLU A 75 -9.10 -19.06 -0.01
N TYR A 76 -10.06 -18.15 0.20
CA TYR A 76 -9.82 -16.70 0.28
C TYR A 76 -10.57 -16.09 1.44
N ASN A 77 -9.96 -15.14 2.13
CA ASN A 77 -10.55 -14.35 3.18
C ASN A 77 -10.61 -12.90 2.74
N VAL A 78 -11.81 -12.33 2.71
CA VAL A 78 -12.06 -10.99 2.16
C VAL A 78 -12.95 -10.20 3.10
N ILE A 79 -12.54 -8.96 3.37
CA ILE A 79 -13.35 -7.95 4.05
C ILE A 79 -13.33 -6.66 3.27
N VAL A 80 -14.47 -5.98 3.14
CA VAL A 80 -14.64 -4.79 2.33
C VAL A 80 -15.00 -3.59 3.20
N ALA A 81 -14.25 -2.51 3.06
CA ALA A 81 -14.44 -1.28 3.83
C ALA A 81 -15.71 -0.54 3.41
N PRO A 82 -16.32 0.23 4.32
CA PRO A 82 -17.41 1.15 3.97
C PRO A 82 -16.93 2.26 3.03
N GLY A 83 -17.86 2.92 2.33
CA GLY A 83 -17.59 4.00 1.40
C GLY A 83 -17.32 3.56 -0.04
N GLY A 84 -17.06 4.52 -0.92
CA GLY A 84 -17.00 4.30 -2.36
C GLY A 84 -18.37 4.36 -3.04
N PRO A 85 -18.51 3.93 -4.33
CA PRO A 85 -17.46 3.35 -5.16
C PRO A 85 -16.36 4.36 -5.55
N TYR A 86 -15.10 3.92 -5.56
CA TYR A 86 -13.96 4.70 -6.02
C TYR A 86 -13.63 4.33 -7.46
N ARG A 87 -13.43 5.32 -8.33
CA ARG A 87 -12.98 5.14 -9.72
C ARG A 87 -11.46 5.23 -9.77
N ASP A 88 -10.95 6.43 -9.48
CA ASP A 88 -9.53 6.73 -9.46
C ASP A 88 -9.11 6.94 -8.00
N VAL A 89 -8.09 6.18 -7.56
CA VAL A 89 -7.81 6.08 -6.13
C VAL A 89 -6.36 5.68 -5.88
N ARG A 90 -5.79 6.24 -4.80
CA ARG A 90 -4.59 5.71 -4.15
C ARG A 90 -5.01 5.05 -2.84
N VAL A 91 -4.53 3.85 -2.61
CA VAL A 91 -4.78 3.09 -1.38
C VAL A 91 -3.47 2.61 -0.81
N SER A 92 -3.31 2.73 0.50
CA SER A 92 -2.18 2.14 1.21
C SER A 92 -2.66 1.44 2.48
N VAL A 93 -1.97 0.37 2.87
CA VAL A 93 -2.19 -0.35 4.12
C VAL A 93 -0.87 -0.91 4.63
N ARG A 94 -0.66 -0.89 5.94
CA ARG A 94 0.37 -1.70 6.56
C ARG A 94 -0.17 -3.11 6.79
N PHE A 95 0.63 -4.11 6.47
CA PHE A 95 0.30 -5.51 6.77
C PHE A 95 1.49 -6.19 7.45
N ARG A 96 1.17 -7.17 8.29
CA ARG A 96 2.15 -8.01 8.99
C ARG A 96 1.73 -9.46 8.84
N PRO A 97 2.41 -10.24 7.99
CA PRO A 97 2.18 -11.69 7.94
C PRO A 97 2.68 -12.30 9.26
N ILE A 98 1.78 -12.94 10.01
CA ILE A 98 2.10 -13.49 11.34
C ILE A 98 2.48 -14.96 11.20
N SER A 99 1.67 -15.73 10.49
CA SER A 99 1.90 -17.15 10.25
C SER A 99 1.08 -17.67 9.07
N GLY A 100 1.45 -18.85 8.60
CA GLY A 100 0.82 -19.66 7.59
C GLY A 100 1.78 -20.77 7.18
N ARG A 101 1.25 -21.89 6.70
CA ARG A 101 2.02 -23.01 6.15
C ARG A 101 1.83 -23.15 4.66
N GLU A 102 0.59 -23.02 4.20
CA GLU A 102 0.22 -23.02 2.79
C GLU A 102 0.40 -21.64 2.18
N ASP A 103 0.05 -20.59 2.93
CA ASP A 103 0.15 -19.20 2.50
C ASP A 103 0.41 -18.28 3.71
N ALA A 104 1.13 -17.18 3.50
CA ALA A 104 1.35 -16.16 4.51
C ALA A 104 1.28 -14.77 3.86
N SER A 105 0.13 -14.50 3.23
CA SER A 105 -0.06 -13.30 2.41
C SER A 105 -0.87 -12.21 3.11
N GLY A 106 -0.64 -10.99 2.63
CA GLY A 106 -1.52 -9.84 2.81
C GLY A 106 -1.81 -9.20 1.45
N GLY A 107 -3.03 -8.71 1.25
CA GLY A 107 -3.45 -8.12 -0.01
C GLY A 107 -4.43 -6.97 0.14
N LEU A 108 -4.43 -6.10 -0.87
CA LEU A 108 -5.40 -5.03 -1.09
C LEU A 108 -6.36 -5.42 -2.20
N VAL A 109 -7.65 -5.39 -1.90
CA VAL A 109 -8.75 -5.47 -2.86
C VAL A 109 -9.14 -4.05 -3.28
N PHE A 110 -9.36 -3.83 -4.57
CA PHE A 110 -9.84 -2.56 -5.08
C PHE A 110 -10.80 -2.76 -6.25
N ARG A 111 -11.65 -1.74 -6.47
CA ARG A 111 -12.76 -1.79 -7.42
C ARG A 111 -13.68 -3.02 -7.19
N PHE A 112 -13.93 -3.35 -5.92
CA PHE A 112 -14.82 -4.44 -5.55
C PHE A 112 -16.28 -4.10 -5.88
N SER A 113 -16.94 -4.96 -6.63
CA SER A 113 -18.36 -4.91 -6.94
C SER A 113 -18.89 -6.31 -7.23
N GLU A 114 -19.91 -6.76 -6.47
CA GLU A 114 -20.61 -8.03 -6.71
C GLU A 114 -19.67 -9.25 -6.84
N GLY A 115 -18.64 -9.34 -5.98
CA GLY A 115 -17.66 -10.43 -5.99
C GLY A 115 -16.61 -10.35 -7.10
N ARG A 116 -16.62 -9.28 -7.92
CA ARG A 116 -15.58 -8.97 -8.91
C ARG A 116 -14.67 -7.90 -8.35
N TYR A 117 -13.35 -8.04 -8.52
CA TYR A 117 -12.37 -7.09 -7.98
C TYR A 117 -10.99 -7.29 -8.58
N TYR A 118 -10.13 -6.29 -8.41
CA TYR A 118 -8.68 -6.46 -8.51
C TYR A 118 -8.08 -6.76 -7.14
N LEU A 119 -6.99 -7.49 -7.15
CA LEU A 119 -6.22 -7.85 -5.96
C LEU A 119 -4.73 -7.68 -6.22
N ILE A 120 -4.06 -6.92 -5.35
CA ILE A 120 -2.60 -6.93 -5.26
C ILE A 120 -2.18 -7.58 -3.95
N ARG A 121 -1.13 -8.42 -3.98
CA ARG A 121 -0.70 -9.13 -2.78
C ARG A 121 0.81 -9.39 -2.74
N ALA A 122 1.37 -9.46 -1.54
CA ALA A 122 2.67 -10.05 -1.24
C ALA A 122 2.49 -11.26 -0.32
N ASN A 123 3.42 -12.23 -0.39
CA ASN A 123 3.38 -13.45 0.41
C ASN A 123 4.76 -13.71 1.01
N ALA A 124 4.83 -13.95 2.32
CA ALA A 124 6.07 -14.20 3.03
C ALA A 124 6.70 -15.57 2.72
N LEU A 125 5.96 -16.48 2.09
CA LEU A 125 6.43 -17.81 1.67
C LEU A 125 6.78 -17.88 0.18
N GLU A 126 6.55 -16.82 -0.58
CA GLU A 126 6.77 -16.77 -2.02
C GLU A 126 7.60 -15.55 -2.42
N ASP A 127 8.47 -15.71 -3.40
CA ASP A 127 9.34 -14.67 -3.96
C ASP A 127 8.67 -13.82 -5.04
N ASN A 128 7.37 -13.52 -4.87
CA ASN A 128 6.62 -12.80 -5.88
C ASN A 128 5.60 -11.81 -5.31
N PHE A 129 5.47 -10.70 -6.03
CA PHE A 129 4.44 -9.69 -5.87
C PHE A 129 3.50 -9.77 -7.07
N ARG A 130 2.20 -9.92 -6.85
CA ARG A 130 1.26 -10.26 -7.92
C ARG A 130 0.03 -9.37 -7.94
N LEU A 131 -0.41 -9.03 -9.16
CA LEU A 131 -1.69 -8.42 -9.46
C LEU A 131 -2.61 -9.47 -10.10
N TYR A 132 -3.84 -9.53 -9.60
CA TYR A 132 -4.89 -10.40 -10.12
C TYR A 132 -6.17 -9.62 -10.39
N TYR A 133 -7.05 -10.18 -11.20
CA TYR A 133 -8.47 -9.88 -11.14
C TYR A 133 -9.27 -11.13 -10.73
N PHE A 134 -10.43 -10.89 -10.14
CA PHE A 134 -11.38 -11.91 -9.74
C PHE A 134 -12.70 -11.69 -10.48
N ASP A 135 -13.12 -12.67 -11.28
CA ASP A 135 -14.41 -12.74 -11.94
C ASP A 135 -14.78 -14.23 -12.07
N ARG A 136 -15.62 -14.74 -11.16
CA ARG A 136 -15.94 -16.17 -11.05
C ARG A 136 -14.69 -17.06 -10.97
N GLY A 137 -13.65 -16.55 -10.37
CA GLY A 137 -12.34 -17.19 -10.19
C GLY A 137 -11.17 -16.22 -10.39
N ARG A 138 -10.03 -16.56 -9.78
CA ARG A 138 -8.83 -15.73 -9.81
C ARG A 138 -8.05 -15.91 -11.11
N ARG A 139 -7.65 -14.80 -11.73
CA ARG A 139 -6.78 -14.73 -12.92
C ARG A 139 -5.63 -13.79 -12.67
N MET A 140 -4.41 -14.21 -12.94
CA MET A 140 -3.21 -13.38 -12.80
C MET A 140 -3.10 -12.41 -13.98
N LEU A 141 -2.82 -11.15 -13.69
CA LEU A 141 -2.51 -10.10 -14.67
C LEU A 141 -1.00 -9.87 -14.76
N SER A 142 -0.33 -9.76 -13.60
CA SER A 142 1.09 -9.45 -13.54
C SER A 142 1.77 -10.09 -12.35
N THR A 143 3.08 -10.31 -12.46
CA THR A 143 3.93 -10.84 -11.38
C THR A 143 5.33 -10.26 -11.48
N THR A 144 5.91 -9.91 -10.33
CA THR A 144 7.30 -9.44 -10.21
C THR A 144 8.00 -10.28 -9.15
N SER A 145 9.23 -10.71 -9.43
CA SER A 145 10.07 -11.41 -8.44
C SER A 145 10.56 -10.43 -7.40
N ILE A 146 10.45 -10.80 -6.13
CA ILE A 146 10.84 -9.98 -4.98
C ILE A 146 11.55 -10.83 -3.93
N LYS A 147 12.26 -10.17 -3.01
CA LYS A 147 12.57 -10.79 -1.73
C LYS A 147 11.26 -10.89 -0.92
N PRO A 148 10.89 -12.08 -0.40
CA PRO A 148 9.66 -12.24 0.37
C PRO A 148 9.59 -11.28 1.57
N PRO A 149 8.42 -10.73 1.89
CA PRO A 149 8.18 -10.04 3.15
C PRO A 149 8.56 -10.91 4.34
N VAL A 150 9.17 -10.31 5.36
CA VAL A 150 9.61 -11.08 6.53
C VAL A 150 8.43 -11.36 7.46
N LEU A 151 8.22 -12.63 7.83
CA LEU A 151 7.23 -13.03 8.83
C LEU A 151 7.43 -12.24 10.14
N GLY A 152 6.34 -11.76 10.70
CA GLY A 152 6.35 -11.00 11.94
C GLY A 152 6.83 -9.56 11.82
N GLN A 153 7.14 -9.05 10.64
CA GLN A 153 7.47 -7.64 10.38
C GLN A 153 6.32 -6.90 9.69
N TRP A 154 6.23 -5.61 9.94
CA TRP A 154 5.31 -4.73 9.24
C TRP A 154 5.89 -4.33 7.90
N HIS A 155 5.07 -4.43 6.86
CA HIS A 155 5.33 -4.03 5.48
C HIS A 155 4.20 -3.11 5.00
N GLN A 156 4.43 -2.36 3.94
CA GLN A 156 3.43 -1.49 3.34
C GLN A 156 3.05 -1.97 1.94
N LEU A 157 1.76 -2.18 1.71
CA LEU A 157 1.19 -2.31 0.37
C LEU A 157 0.58 -0.98 -0.05
N GLN A 158 0.76 -0.61 -1.32
CA GLN A 158 0.09 0.54 -1.91
C GLN A 158 -0.33 0.23 -3.35
N ILE A 159 -1.45 0.78 -3.76
CA ILE A 159 -1.88 0.83 -5.16
C ILE A 159 -2.23 2.26 -5.57
N THR A 160 -2.10 2.53 -6.86
CA THR A 160 -2.78 3.63 -7.54
C THR A 160 -3.52 3.04 -8.73
N ALA A 161 -4.81 3.29 -8.82
CA ALA A 161 -5.65 2.93 -9.94
C ALA A 161 -6.22 4.22 -10.52
N GLN A 162 -5.85 4.56 -11.78
CA GLN A 162 -6.30 5.77 -12.47
C GLN A 162 -6.62 5.44 -13.93
N GLY A 163 -7.86 5.59 -14.31
CA GLY A 163 -8.36 5.08 -15.59
C GLY A 163 -8.14 3.57 -15.69
N ASP A 164 -7.39 3.15 -16.71
CA ASP A 164 -6.97 1.77 -16.94
C ASP A 164 -5.59 1.42 -16.33
N ARG A 165 -4.83 2.42 -15.84
CA ARG A 165 -3.49 2.19 -15.27
C ARG A 165 -3.60 1.76 -13.83
N ILE A 166 -2.91 0.68 -13.51
CA ILE A 166 -2.81 0.09 -12.16
C ILE A 166 -1.33 -0.01 -11.81
N GLN A 167 -0.92 0.68 -10.76
CA GLN A 167 0.42 0.58 -10.22
C GLN A 167 0.37 -0.02 -8.81
N GLY A 168 1.40 -0.81 -8.46
CA GLY A 168 1.50 -1.46 -7.16
C GLY A 168 2.87 -1.35 -6.54
N TRP A 169 2.91 -1.09 -5.23
CA TRP A 169 4.13 -0.94 -4.45
C TRP A 169 4.14 -1.89 -3.26
N LEU A 170 5.34 -2.35 -2.93
CA LEU A 170 5.67 -2.97 -1.66
C LEU A 170 6.86 -2.22 -1.06
N ASP A 171 6.72 -1.78 0.20
CA ASP A 171 7.75 -1.04 0.94
C ASP A 171 8.37 0.10 0.10
N GLU A 172 7.52 0.99 -0.44
CA GLU A 172 7.86 2.15 -1.27
C GLU A 172 8.42 1.81 -2.68
N GLN A 173 8.73 0.56 -2.98
CA GLN A 173 9.22 0.14 -4.28
C GLN A 173 8.05 -0.14 -5.23
N VAL A 174 8.00 0.56 -6.38
CA VAL A 174 7.06 0.24 -7.46
C VAL A 174 7.47 -1.08 -8.12
N LEU A 175 6.57 -2.05 -8.15
CA LEU A 175 6.83 -3.41 -8.64
C LEU A 175 5.92 -3.81 -9.79
N ILE A 176 4.77 -3.17 -9.91
CA ILE A 176 3.78 -3.41 -10.97
C ILE A 176 3.35 -2.09 -11.57
N ASP A 177 3.26 -2.03 -12.89
CA ASP A 177 2.69 -0.94 -13.68
C ASP A 177 2.01 -1.56 -14.90
N GLU A 178 0.69 -1.76 -14.79
CA GLU A 178 -0.13 -2.49 -15.75
C GLU A 178 -1.31 -1.67 -16.24
N ARG A 179 -1.89 -2.09 -17.37
CA ARG A 179 -3.12 -1.52 -17.90
C ARG A 179 -4.21 -2.57 -17.98
N ASP A 180 -5.32 -2.30 -17.30
CA ASP A 180 -6.50 -3.15 -17.35
C ASP A 180 -7.78 -2.34 -17.07
N ALA A 181 -8.77 -2.43 -17.94
CA ALA A 181 -10.01 -1.66 -17.90
C ALA A 181 -11.25 -2.50 -17.52
N ARG A 182 -11.08 -3.77 -17.02
CA ARG A 182 -12.21 -4.66 -16.72
C ARG A 182 -13.19 -4.08 -15.71
N PHE A 183 -12.67 -3.48 -14.65
CA PHE A 183 -13.49 -2.90 -13.60
C PHE A 183 -13.16 -1.41 -13.49
N ALA A 184 -14.17 -0.56 -13.68
CA ALA A 184 -13.96 0.89 -13.72
C ALA A 184 -13.98 1.53 -12.32
N SER A 185 -14.75 0.96 -11.37
CA SER A 185 -14.91 1.51 -10.03
C SER A 185 -15.40 0.43 -9.05
N GLY A 186 -15.32 0.70 -7.76
CA GLY A 186 -15.81 -0.16 -6.72
C GLY A 186 -15.22 0.17 -5.36
N ARG A 187 -15.50 -0.68 -4.37
CA ARG A 187 -15.05 -0.51 -2.98
C ARG A 187 -13.63 -1.03 -2.79
N ILE A 188 -13.06 -0.70 -1.64
CA ILE A 188 -11.74 -1.15 -1.21
C ILE A 188 -11.89 -2.23 -0.14
N GLY A 189 -10.94 -3.15 -0.07
CA GLY A 189 -10.95 -4.20 0.93
C GLY A 189 -9.57 -4.78 1.23
N LEU A 190 -9.56 -5.73 2.15
CA LEU A 190 -8.38 -6.49 2.55
C LEU A 190 -8.57 -7.97 2.21
N TRP A 191 -7.46 -8.66 2.02
CA TRP A 191 -7.46 -10.03 1.54
C TRP A 191 -6.33 -10.86 2.14
N THR A 192 -6.62 -12.13 2.41
CA THR A 192 -5.60 -13.17 2.65
C THR A 192 -6.00 -14.46 1.96
N LYS A 193 -5.12 -15.46 1.96
CA LYS A 193 -5.38 -16.76 1.36
C LYS A 193 -5.12 -17.89 2.36
N ALA A 194 -5.89 -18.96 2.24
CA ALA A 194 -5.73 -20.22 2.96
C ALA A 194 -5.53 -19.98 4.47
N ASP A 195 -4.47 -20.52 5.04
CA ASP A 195 -4.13 -20.44 6.46
C ASP A 195 -3.31 -19.20 6.86
N SER A 196 -3.29 -18.16 6.02
CA SER A 196 -2.60 -16.90 6.32
C SER A 196 -3.23 -16.21 7.54
N ILE A 197 -2.49 -16.09 8.62
CA ILE A 197 -2.82 -15.18 9.72
C ILE A 197 -2.05 -13.90 9.52
N THR A 198 -2.78 -12.80 9.24
CA THR A 198 -2.19 -11.51 8.87
C THR A 198 -2.87 -10.37 9.61
N ALA A 199 -2.07 -9.48 10.17
CA ALA A 199 -2.54 -8.23 10.75
C ALA A 199 -2.49 -7.10 9.71
N PHE A 200 -3.46 -6.17 9.81
CA PHE A 200 -3.57 -4.97 9.00
C PHE A 200 -3.75 -3.74 9.86
N ASP A 201 -3.10 -2.64 9.45
CA ASP A 201 -3.08 -1.36 10.14
C ASP A 201 -2.97 -0.20 9.14
N GLU A 202 -3.39 1.01 9.55
CA GLU A 202 -3.23 2.24 8.75
C GLU A 202 -3.77 2.14 7.31
N LEU A 203 -5.00 1.63 7.13
CA LEU A 203 -5.64 1.67 5.82
C LEU A 203 -6.02 3.11 5.47
N THR A 204 -5.48 3.62 4.38
CA THR A 204 -5.76 4.97 3.86
C THR A 204 -6.25 4.88 2.42
N VAL A 205 -7.33 5.58 2.12
CA VAL A 205 -7.96 5.65 0.79
C VAL A 205 -8.06 7.11 0.36
N VAL A 206 -7.37 7.48 -0.70
CA VAL A 206 -7.34 8.85 -1.24
C VAL A 206 -7.92 8.83 -2.66
N PRO A 207 -9.14 9.35 -2.88
CA PRO A 207 -9.64 9.58 -4.23
C PRO A 207 -8.68 10.48 -5.02
N ILE A 208 -8.55 10.23 -6.32
CA ILE A 208 -7.77 11.04 -7.24
C ILE A 208 -8.78 11.81 -8.11
N ASP A 209 -8.76 13.13 -7.99
CA ASP A 209 -9.56 14.00 -8.84
C ASP A 209 -8.89 14.11 -10.23
N ASN A 210 -9.70 14.04 -11.29
CA ASN A 210 -9.27 14.22 -12.69
C ASN A 210 -9.43 15.68 -13.11
#